data_bbbe751c738183c2fa62657a57c955de
#
_entry.id   bbbe751c738183c2fa62657a57c955de
#
_cell.length_a   1.000
_cell.length_b   1.000
_cell.length_c   1.000
_cell.angle_alpha   90.00
_cell.angle_beta   90.00
_cell.angle_gamma   90.00
#
_symmetry.space_group_name_H-M   'P 1'
#
loop_
_entity.id
_entity.type
_entity.pdbx_description
1 polymer ?
#
loop_
_entity_poly.entity_id
_entity_poly.type
_entity_poly.pdbx_seq_one_letter_code
_entity_poly.pdbx_strand_id
1 'polypeptide(L)'
;LLDIVLQAYGWERGWALWSEIAGQSRLVSRGGTLVSDEVASGRAAVGLSIDFFVASAVSNGQPVGFVYPAHGGLNPAHIAITRSAHQLDGARAFVRFVLSDAGQKLLADPDIRKLPVRPAVYRELPAGYHDPFAAAEAGAYRYQQASRERLALVTSLFVQWLGQPHERLTALWARVHAGEARGLDLQAVRAYLGVPPLSAGQAASADLLRLFGERQDSGMTPQPASDQEPLGQREIAWQFYSATRHAEAARLLDEMGL
;
A
#
# COMPACT_ATOMS: atom_id res chain seq x y z
N LEU A 1 3.33 0.81 0.62
CA LEU A 1 2.24 1.69 1.05
C LEU A 1 1.80 1.38 2.48
N LEU A 2 1.51 0.10 2.83
CA LEU A 2 1.10 -0.28 4.19
C LEU A 2 2.02 0.30 5.26
N ASP A 3 3.31 0.04 5.14
CA ASP A 3 4.30 0.46 6.14
C ASP A 3 4.53 1.98 6.19
N ILE A 4 4.24 2.72 5.13
CA ILE A 4 4.24 4.19 5.13
C ILE A 4 3.26 4.73 6.19
N VAL A 5 2.04 4.21 6.21
CA VAL A 5 1.02 4.60 7.20
C VAL A 5 1.41 4.14 8.60
N LEU A 6 1.99 2.94 8.74
CA LEU A 6 2.45 2.44 10.05
C LEU A 6 3.59 3.28 10.61
N GLN A 7 4.50 3.77 9.78
CA GLN A 7 5.57 4.68 10.24
C GLN A 7 5.03 6.09 10.56
N ALA A 8 4.04 6.56 9.80
CA ALA A 8 3.48 7.90 10.00
C ALA A 8 2.64 8.02 11.26
N TYR A 9 1.84 7.00 11.58
CA TYR A 9 0.83 7.05 12.66
C TYR A 9 1.14 6.12 13.84
N GLY A 10 2.21 5.33 13.77
CA GLY A 10 2.51 4.26 14.71
C GLY A 10 1.76 2.97 14.40
N TRP A 11 2.16 1.88 15.05
CA TRP A 11 1.68 0.53 14.75
C TRP A 11 0.17 0.39 15.00
N GLU A 12 -0.28 0.70 16.21
CA GLU A 12 -1.68 0.48 16.62
C GLU A 12 -2.64 1.39 15.83
N ARG A 13 -2.34 2.69 15.78
CA ARG A 13 -3.18 3.65 15.07
C ARG A 13 -3.13 3.45 13.55
N GLY A 14 -1.97 3.12 13.00
CA GLY A 14 -1.81 2.85 11.58
C GLY A 14 -2.61 1.63 11.13
N TRP A 15 -2.66 0.58 11.95
CA TRP A 15 -3.49 -0.58 11.68
C TRP A 15 -4.99 -0.33 11.85
N ALA A 16 -5.39 0.47 12.85
CA ALA A 16 -6.79 0.91 12.99
C ALA A 16 -7.25 1.68 11.74
N LEU A 17 -6.42 2.60 11.23
CA LEU A 17 -6.69 3.30 9.97
C LEU A 17 -6.79 2.34 8.78
N TRP A 18 -5.88 1.37 8.67
CA TRP A 18 -5.94 0.39 7.59
C TRP A 18 -7.18 -0.49 7.66
N SER A 19 -7.63 -0.88 8.86
CA SER A 19 -8.89 -1.62 9.04
C SER A 19 -10.08 -0.81 8.54
N GLU A 20 -10.18 0.45 8.93
CA GLU A 20 -11.28 1.32 8.49
C GLU A 20 -11.23 1.61 6.99
N ILE A 21 -10.04 1.89 6.42
CA ILE A 21 -9.85 2.07 4.98
C ILE A 21 -10.26 0.79 4.23
N ALA A 22 -9.80 -0.38 4.68
CA ALA A 22 -10.16 -1.66 4.07
C ALA A 22 -11.66 -1.92 4.14
N GLY A 23 -12.30 -1.59 5.28
CA GLY A 23 -13.74 -1.73 5.47
C GLY A 23 -14.59 -0.82 4.58
N GLN A 24 -14.03 0.27 4.06
CA GLN A 24 -14.69 1.17 3.12
C GLN A 24 -14.23 0.98 1.67
N SER A 25 -13.34 0.01 1.43
CA SER A 25 -12.72 -0.19 0.13
C SER A 25 -13.35 -1.34 -0.62
N ARG A 26 -13.35 -1.20 -1.95
CA ARG A 26 -13.53 -2.30 -2.87
C ARG A 26 -12.18 -2.75 -3.38
N LEU A 27 -11.91 -4.05 -3.35
CA LEU A 27 -10.67 -4.59 -3.90
C LEU A 27 -10.70 -4.53 -5.43
N VAL A 28 -9.71 -3.85 -6.01
CA VAL A 28 -9.44 -3.90 -7.45
C VAL A 28 -8.28 -4.87 -7.66
N SER A 29 -8.58 -6.05 -8.18
CA SER A 29 -7.68 -7.21 -8.18
C SER A 29 -6.46 -7.11 -9.08
N ARG A 30 -6.34 -6.11 -9.96
CA ARG A 30 -5.21 -6.01 -10.92
C ARG A 30 -4.89 -4.57 -11.30
N GLY A 31 -3.66 -4.15 -10.91
CA GLY A 31 -2.93 -3.01 -11.49
C GLY A 31 -3.44 -1.61 -11.14
N GLY A 32 -2.48 -0.69 -10.98
CA GLY A 32 -2.78 0.72 -10.65
C GLY A 32 -3.58 1.46 -11.72
N THR A 33 -3.50 1.05 -13.00
CA THR A 33 -4.26 1.62 -14.11
C THR A 33 -5.76 1.44 -13.91
N LEU A 34 -6.19 0.24 -13.51
CA LEU A 34 -7.62 -0.05 -13.26
C LEU A 34 -8.19 0.79 -12.11
N VAL A 35 -7.38 1.14 -11.11
CA VAL A 35 -7.81 2.02 -10.01
C VAL A 35 -8.08 3.43 -10.53
N SER A 36 -7.24 3.96 -11.40
CA SER A 36 -7.46 5.27 -12.03
C SER A 36 -8.75 5.28 -12.85
N ASP A 37 -9.04 4.22 -13.59
CA ASP A 37 -10.27 4.07 -14.39
C ASP A 37 -11.53 3.98 -13.51
N GLU A 38 -11.46 3.34 -12.34
CA GLU A 38 -12.55 3.27 -11.38
C GLU A 38 -12.91 4.68 -10.84
N VAL A 39 -11.87 5.49 -10.56
CA VAL A 39 -12.09 6.88 -10.11
C VAL A 39 -12.55 7.76 -11.27
N ALA A 40 -11.93 7.66 -12.45
CA ALA A 40 -12.30 8.45 -13.62
C ALA A 40 -13.76 8.24 -14.07
N SER A 41 -14.25 7.01 -13.93
CA SER A 41 -15.64 6.66 -14.26
C SER A 41 -16.64 6.96 -13.15
N GLY A 42 -16.20 7.51 -12.01
CA GLY A 42 -17.07 7.79 -10.85
C GLY A 42 -17.52 6.57 -10.07
N ARG A 43 -17.01 5.37 -10.37
CA ARG A 43 -17.32 4.15 -9.62
C ARG A 43 -16.62 4.09 -8.25
N ALA A 44 -15.55 4.87 -8.06
CA ALA A 44 -14.90 5.09 -6.78
C ALA A 44 -14.63 6.59 -6.59
N ALA A 45 -14.83 7.11 -5.39
CA ALA A 45 -14.55 8.50 -5.07
C ALA A 45 -13.05 8.77 -4.91
N VAL A 46 -12.31 7.80 -4.36
CA VAL A 46 -10.86 7.87 -4.09
C VAL A 46 -10.24 6.53 -4.43
N GLY A 47 -9.00 6.54 -4.94
CA GLY A 47 -8.24 5.33 -5.24
C GLY A 47 -6.78 5.46 -4.81
N LEU A 48 -6.18 4.35 -4.40
CA LEU A 48 -4.75 4.24 -4.16
C LEU A 48 -4.08 3.72 -5.43
N SER A 49 -3.28 4.56 -6.07
CA SER A 49 -2.63 4.23 -7.34
C SER A 49 -1.16 4.64 -7.35
N ILE A 50 -0.47 4.34 -8.43
CA ILE A 50 0.89 4.81 -8.69
C ILE A 50 0.79 6.15 -9.42
N ASP A 51 1.58 7.12 -9.01
CA ASP A 51 1.53 8.52 -9.46
C ASP A 51 1.54 8.69 -10.97
N PHE A 52 2.46 8.03 -11.68
CA PHE A 52 2.59 8.22 -13.13
C PHE A 52 1.37 7.67 -13.92
N PHE A 53 0.65 6.68 -13.42
CA PHE A 53 -0.59 6.24 -14.07
C PHE A 53 -1.66 7.32 -14.00
N VAL A 54 -1.80 7.96 -12.84
CA VAL A 54 -2.78 9.04 -12.69
C VAL A 54 -2.31 10.30 -13.39
N ALA A 55 -1.02 10.64 -13.33
CA ALA A 55 -0.45 11.79 -14.02
C ALA A 55 -0.60 11.68 -15.55
N SER A 56 -0.42 10.49 -16.12
CA SER A 56 -0.70 10.24 -17.54
C SER A 56 -2.20 10.36 -17.85
N ALA A 57 -3.07 9.80 -17.01
CA ALA A 57 -4.53 9.96 -17.20
C ALA A 57 -4.96 11.43 -17.19
N VAL A 58 -4.44 12.25 -16.25
CA VAL A 58 -4.69 13.70 -16.21
C VAL A 58 -4.17 14.38 -17.48
N SER A 59 -2.96 14.05 -17.93
CA SER A 59 -2.37 14.62 -19.15
C SER A 59 -3.18 14.30 -20.42
N ASN A 60 -3.85 13.16 -20.42
CA ASN A 60 -4.73 12.70 -21.49
C ASN A 60 -6.21 13.10 -21.28
N GLY A 61 -6.49 14.09 -20.41
CA GLY A 61 -7.80 14.70 -20.26
C GLY A 61 -8.82 13.90 -19.45
N GLN A 62 -8.38 12.88 -18.70
CA GLN A 62 -9.28 12.16 -17.79
C GLN A 62 -9.69 13.04 -16.59
N PRO A 63 -10.97 12.99 -16.15
CA PRO A 63 -11.48 13.82 -15.06
C PRO A 63 -11.05 13.32 -13.68
N VAL A 64 -9.76 13.21 -13.46
CA VAL A 64 -9.15 12.78 -12.20
C VAL A 64 -8.09 13.76 -11.75
N GLY A 65 -7.80 13.76 -10.45
CA GLY A 65 -6.65 14.45 -9.86
C GLY A 65 -5.95 13.53 -8.88
N PHE A 66 -4.77 13.91 -8.40
CA PHE A 66 -4.08 13.16 -7.37
C PHE A 66 -3.27 14.10 -6.47
N VAL A 67 -2.95 13.59 -5.30
CA VAL A 67 -2.12 14.29 -4.31
C VAL A 67 -1.03 13.34 -3.80
N TYR A 68 0.16 13.87 -3.55
CA TYR A 68 1.17 13.14 -2.79
C TYR A 68 0.89 13.31 -1.30
N PRO A 69 0.77 12.23 -0.52
CA PRO A 69 0.52 12.34 0.90
C PRO A 69 1.71 12.97 1.61
N ALA A 70 1.46 13.75 2.67
CA ALA A 70 2.51 14.40 3.48
C ALA A 70 3.52 13.39 4.07
N HIS A 71 3.02 12.21 4.46
CA HIS A 71 3.83 11.06 4.89
C HIS A 71 3.98 10.09 3.70
N GLY A 72 4.66 10.51 2.67
CA GLY A 72 4.92 9.70 1.49
C GLY A 72 6.27 9.00 1.55
N GLY A 73 6.51 8.15 0.55
CA GLY A 73 7.79 7.55 0.25
C GLY A 73 7.99 7.47 -1.25
N LEU A 74 9.24 7.53 -1.68
CA LEU A 74 9.61 7.32 -3.07
C LEU A 74 10.04 5.86 -3.26
N ASN A 75 9.56 5.25 -4.33
CA ASN A 75 10.02 3.93 -4.75
C ASN A 75 10.58 4.05 -6.17
N PRO A 76 11.90 4.27 -6.30
CA PRO A 76 12.51 4.47 -7.61
C PRO A 76 12.41 3.20 -8.46
N ALA A 77 12.11 3.38 -9.74
CA ALA A 77 12.19 2.29 -10.70
C ALA A 77 13.66 1.90 -10.93
N HIS A 78 13.89 0.64 -11.25
CA HIS A 78 15.22 0.09 -11.47
C HIS A 78 15.33 -0.47 -12.89
N ILE A 79 16.54 -0.40 -13.45
CA ILE A 79 16.91 -1.09 -14.67
C ILE A 79 18.11 -1.97 -14.38
N ALA A 80 18.08 -3.22 -14.86
CA ALA A 80 19.17 -4.17 -14.68
C ALA A 80 19.50 -4.90 -15.97
N ILE A 81 20.78 -5.24 -16.15
CA ILE A 81 21.24 -6.12 -17.22
C ILE A 81 21.14 -7.56 -16.69
N THR A 82 20.37 -8.40 -17.37
CA THR A 82 20.20 -9.78 -16.95
C THR A 82 21.47 -10.60 -17.20
N ARG A 83 21.64 -11.68 -16.43
CA ARG A 83 22.78 -12.61 -16.59
C ARG A 83 22.82 -13.26 -17.98
N SER A 84 21.66 -13.42 -18.60
CA SER A 84 21.49 -14.03 -19.93
C SER A 84 21.56 -13.02 -21.08
N ALA A 85 21.96 -11.79 -20.86
CA ALA A 85 22.08 -10.80 -21.92
C ALA A 85 23.21 -11.16 -22.90
N HIS A 86 22.86 -11.41 -24.16
CA HIS A 86 23.84 -11.77 -25.21
C HIS A 86 24.53 -10.53 -25.83
N GLN A 87 23.88 -9.36 -25.77
CA GLN A 87 24.39 -8.11 -26.35
C GLN A 87 24.74 -7.11 -25.23
N LEU A 88 25.80 -7.42 -24.47
CA LEU A 88 26.17 -6.64 -23.27
C LEU A 88 26.47 -5.17 -23.56
N ASP A 89 27.15 -4.86 -24.66
CA ASP A 89 27.50 -3.48 -25.01
C ASP A 89 26.28 -2.67 -25.42
N GLY A 90 25.35 -3.29 -26.15
CA GLY A 90 24.04 -2.70 -26.45
C GLY A 90 23.22 -2.46 -25.18
N ALA A 91 23.16 -3.44 -24.28
CA ALA A 91 22.46 -3.33 -23.00
C ALA A 91 23.05 -2.20 -22.13
N ARG A 92 24.38 -2.11 -22.05
CA ARG A 92 25.08 -1.01 -21.35
C ARG A 92 24.82 0.35 -21.99
N ALA A 93 24.83 0.43 -23.32
CA ALA A 93 24.51 1.66 -24.03
C ALA A 93 23.08 2.11 -23.75
N PHE A 94 22.11 1.18 -23.73
CA PHE A 94 20.72 1.46 -23.40
C PHE A 94 20.56 1.97 -21.96
N VAL A 95 21.18 1.32 -20.97
CA VAL A 95 21.17 1.77 -19.58
C VAL A 95 21.76 3.18 -19.45
N ARG A 96 22.90 3.45 -20.10
CA ARG A 96 23.49 4.80 -20.11
C ARG A 96 22.57 5.85 -20.73
N PHE A 97 21.89 5.52 -21.82
CA PHE A 97 20.92 6.40 -22.46
C PHE A 97 19.73 6.70 -21.52
N VAL A 98 19.09 5.66 -20.98
CA VAL A 98 17.94 5.82 -20.08
C VAL A 98 18.29 6.70 -18.86
N LEU A 99 19.52 6.57 -18.34
CA LEU A 99 19.99 7.37 -17.20
C LEU A 99 20.62 8.72 -17.60
N SER A 100 20.72 9.05 -18.87
CA SER A 100 21.20 10.36 -19.33
C SER A 100 20.12 11.43 -19.19
N ASP A 101 20.50 12.71 -19.25
CA ASP A 101 19.55 13.82 -19.23
C ASP A 101 18.54 13.73 -20.39
N ALA A 102 19.01 13.34 -21.58
CA ALA A 102 18.16 13.14 -22.74
C ALA A 102 17.11 12.02 -22.50
N GLY A 103 17.54 10.86 -21.98
CA GLY A 103 16.63 9.77 -21.66
C GLY A 103 15.67 10.11 -20.53
N GLN A 104 16.13 10.85 -19.52
CA GLN A 104 15.29 11.26 -18.39
C GLN A 104 14.23 12.32 -18.77
N LYS A 105 14.52 13.20 -19.72
CA LYS A 105 13.55 14.16 -20.26
C LYS A 105 12.37 13.48 -20.97
N LEU A 106 12.59 12.32 -21.60
CA LEU A 106 11.52 11.55 -22.23
C LEU A 106 10.44 11.09 -21.22
N LEU A 107 10.77 11.00 -19.93
CA LEU A 107 9.82 10.64 -18.90
C LEU A 107 8.72 11.69 -18.70
N ALA A 108 8.91 12.91 -19.19
CA ALA A 108 7.90 13.98 -19.15
C ALA A 108 6.82 13.87 -20.23
N ASP A 109 6.98 12.95 -21.18
CA ASP A 109 5.96 12.67 -22.20
C ASP A 109 4.59 12.44 -21.54
N PRO A 110 3.48 13.02 -22.08
CA PRO A 110 2.13 12.86 -21.55
C PRO A 110 1.71 11.42 -21.29
N ASP A 111 2.17 10.47 -22.12
CA ASP A 111 1.83 9.05 -22.00
C ASP A 111 2.69 8.31 -20.96
N ILE A 112 3.79 8.91 -20.50
CA ILE A 112 4.73 8.30 -19.54
C ILE A 112 4.59 8.91 -18.16
N ARG A 113 4.78 10.22 -18.02
CA ARG A 113 4.62 11.04 -16.80
C ARG A 113 5.33 10.51 -15.55
N LYS A 114 6.49 9.86 -15.72
CA LYS A 114 7.32 9.40 -14.59
C LYS A 114 8.25 10.50 -14.12
N LEU A 115 8.57 10.49 -12.82
CA LEU A 115 9.50 11.44 -12.23
C LEU A 115 10.94 11.06 -12.61
N PRO A 116 11.72 11.96 -13.27
CA PRO A 116 13.14 11.75 -13.53
C PRO A 116 13.96 11.54 -12.25
N VAL A 117 14.97 10.68 -12.32
CA VAL A 117 15.90 10.46 -11.19
C VAL A 117 17.08 11.44 -11.18
N ARG A 118 17.17 12.35 -12.16
CA ARG A 118 18.22 13.35 -12.27
C ARG A 118 17.69 14.74 -11.88
N PRO A 119 18.13 15.33 -10.74
CA PRO A 119 17.64 16.63 -10.28
C PRO A 119 17.79 17.77 -11.30
N ALA A 120 18.89 17.77 -12.07
CA ALA A 120 19.15 18.81 -13.04
C ALA A 120 18.09 18.91 -14.15
N VAL A 121 17.42 17.81 -14.47
CA VAL A 121 16.42 17.73 -15.54
C VAL A 121 15.16 18.53 -15.19
N TYR A 122 14.82 18.66 -13.91
CA TYR A 122 13.59 19.35 -13.47
C TYR A 122 13.50 20.81 -13.89
N ARG A 123 14.65 21.48 -14.10
CA ARG A 123 14.68 22.86 -14.59
C ARG A 123 14.16 23.04 -16.02
N GLU A 124 14.11 21.96 -16.78
CA GLU A 124 13.73 21.93 -18.19
C GLU A 124 12.35 21.26 -18.41
N LEU A 125 11.72 20.79 -17.33
CA LEU A 125 10.40 20.17 -17.41
C LEU A 125 9.28 21.21 -17.44
N PRO A 126 8.08 20.85 -17.93
CA PRO A 126 6.91 21.74 -17.93
C PRO A 126 6.62 22.32 -16.54
N ALA A 127 6.14 23.54 -16.48
CA ALA A 127 5.71 24.17 -15.23
C ALA A 127 4.67 23.32 -14.50
N GLY A 128 4.79 23.22 -13.18
CA GLY A 128 3.92 22.40 -12.33
C GLY A 128 4.25 20.90 -12.33
N TYR A 129 5.35 20.49 -12.99
CA TYR A 129 5.83 19.12 -12.84
C TYR A 129 6.36 18.90 -11.42
N HIS A 130 5.90 17.84 -10.76
CA HIS A 130 6.29 17.58 -9.38
C HIS A 130 7.78 17.27 -9.29
N ASP A 131 8.52 18.03 -8.47
CA ASP A 131 9.94 17.81 -8.19
C ASP A 131 10.09 17.10 -6.84
N PRO A 132 10.42 15.79 -6.83
CA PRO A 132 10.53 15.01 -5.60
C PRO A 132 11.75 15.42 -4.77
N PHE A 133 12.80 16.01 -5.38
CA PHE A 133 13.98 16.47 -4.66
C PHE A 133 13.66 17.74 -3.87
N ALA A 134 13.04 18.74 -4.51
CA ALA A 134 12.57 19.94 -3.83
C ALA A 134 11.54 19.61 -2.75
N ALA A 135 10.62 18.67 -3.00
CA ALA A 135 9.67 18.22 -2.00
C ALA A 135 10.34 17.53 -0.81
N ALA A 136 11.37 16.72 -1.04
CA ALA A 136 12.15 16.08 0.02
C ALA A 136 12.92 17.10 0.87
N GLU A 137 13.53 18.11 0.25
CA GLU A 137 14.17 19.22 0.96
C GLU A 137 13.19 20.03 1.82
N ALA A 138 11.93 20.17 1.35
CA ALA A 138 10.84 20.78 2.11
C ALA A 138 10.24 19.86 3.20
N GLY A 139 10.81 18.67 3.40
CA GLY A 139 10.42 17.74 4.46
C GLY A 139 9.32 16.73 4.11
N ALA A 140 9.01 16.54 2.82
CA ALA A 140 8.20 15.41 2.36
C ALA A 140 9.00 14.10 2.33
N TYR A 141 8.32 12.98 2.07
CA TYR A 141 8.92 11.65 1.90
C TYR A 141 9.73 11.16 3.10
N ARG A 142 9.17 11.28 4.28
CA ARG A 142 9.80 10.88 5.56
C ARG A 142 9.85 9.38 5.77
N TYR A 143 9.30 8.59 4.86
CA TYR A 143 9.32 7.14 4.95
C TYR A 143 10.75 6.61 4.93
N GLN A 144 11.09 5.81 5.91
CA GLN A 144 12.35 5.07 5.97
C GLN A 144 12.16 3.68 5.38
N GLN A 145 13.05 3.29 4.46
CA GLN A 145 12.99 1.97 3.82
C GLN A 145 13.00 0.86 4.87
N ALA A 146 11.91 0.11 4.94
CA ALA A 146 11.81 -1.03 5.82
C ALA A 146 12.59 -2.23 5.29
N SER A 147 12.98 -3.14 6.19
CA SER A 147 13.59 -4.40 5.79
C SER A 147 12.59 -5.27 5.01
N ARG A 148 13.11 -6.23 4.24
CA ARG A 148 12.28 -7.16 3.47
C ARG A 148 11.40 -8.01 4.38
N GLU A 149 11.97 -8.46 5.50
CA GLU A 149 11.30 -9.27 6.52
C GLU A 149 10.10 -8.52 7.10
N ARG A 150 10.29 -7.23 7.44
CA ARG A 150 9.21 -6.37 7.93
C ARG A 150 8.11 -6.18 6.87
N LEU A 151 8.49 -5.95 5.62
CA LEU A 151 7.51 -5.81 4.54
C LEU A 151 6.73 -7.11 4.30
N ALA A 152 7.39 -8.26 4.36
CA ALA A 152 6.75 -9.57 4.25
C ALA A 152 5.75 -9.81 5.39
N LEU A 153 6.15 -9.54 6.64
CA LEU A 153 5.29 -9.62 7.83
C LEU A 153 4.05 -8.73 7.68
N VAL A 154 4.26 -7.43 7.39
CA VAL A 154 3.18 -6.45 7.26
C VAL A 154 2.20 -6.82 6.14
N THR A 155 2.72 -7.32 5.01
CA THR A 155 1.89 -7.77 3.90
C THR A 155 1.07 -8.99 4.27
N SER A 156 1.69 -10.00 4.89
CA SER A 156 0.96 -11.19 5.33
C SER A 156 -0.10 -10.84 6.37
N LEU A 157 0.23 -10.01 7.36
CA LEU A 157 -0.72 -9.56 8.37
C LEU A 157 -1.92 -8.84 7.74
N PHE A 158 -1.70 -7.96 6.77
CA PHE A 158 -2.78 -7.29 6.05
C PHE A 158 -3.68 -8.30 5.33
N VAL A 159 -3.09 -9.25 4.61
CA VAL A 159 -3.85 -10.26 3.85
C VAL A 159 -4.69 -11.13 4.79
N GLN A 160 -4.09 -11.65 5.87
CA GLN A 160 -4.76 -12.63 6.73
C GLN A 160 -5.79 -11.98 7.67
N TRP A 161 -5.51 -10.78 8.16
CA TRP A 161 -6.38 -10.12 9.13
C TRP A 161 -7.46 -9.24 8.50
N LEU A 162 -7.16 -8.53 7.41
CA LEU A 162 -8.09 -7.60 6.76
C LEU A 162 -8.58 -8.09 5.39
N GLY A 163 -7.69 -8.70 4.62
CA GLY A 163 -7.99 -9.11 3.25
C GLY A 163 -8.87 -10.36 3.17
N GLN A 164 -8.56 -11.40 3.93
CA GLN A 164 -9.35 -12.65 3.93
C GLN A 164 -10.81 -12.44 4.39
N PRO A 165 -11.08 -11.74 5.51
CA PRO A 165 -12.44 -11.50 5.97
C PRO A 165 -13.04 -10.19 5.40
N HIS A 166 -12.59 -9.70 4.25
CA HIS A 166 -12.91 -8.37 3.71
C HIS A 166 -14.41 -8.07 3.61
N GLU A 167 -15.22 -9.00 3.10
CA GLU A 167 -16.68 -8.82 3.00
C GLU A 167 -17.31 -8.57 4.36
N ARG A 168 -16.93 -9.38 5.35
CA ARG A 168 -17.42 -9.23 6.72
C ARG A 168 -16.94 -7.93 7.35
N LEU A 169 -15.69 -7.58 7.14
CA LEU A 169 -15.09 -6.32 7.62
C LEU A 169 -15.85 -5.12 7.05
N THR A 170 -16.13 -5.12 5.75
CA THR A 170 -16.90 -4.06 5.06
C THR A 170 -18.31 -3.93 5.62
N ALA A 171 -19.00 -5.04 5.84
CA ALA A 171 -20.35 -5.04 6.42
C ALA A 171 -20.36 -4.45 7.84
N LEU A 172 -19.37 -4.79 8.67
CA LEU A 172 -19.26 -4.27 10.04
C LEU A 172 -18.94 -2.79 10.07
N TRP A 173 -17.97 -2.32 9.27
CA TRP A 173 -17.65 -0.90 9.18
C TRP A 173 -18.83 -0.06 8.65
N ALA A 174 -19.61 -0.57 7.71
CA ALA A 174 -20.81 0.10 7.23
C ALA A 174 -21.84 0.33 8.36
N ARG A 175 -22.03 -0.68 9.24
CA ARG A 175 -22.89 -0.56 10.44
C ARG A 175 -22.34 0.45 11.44
N VAL A 176 -21.01 0.43 11.67
CA VAL A 176 -20.34 1.41 12.55
C VAL A 176 -20.59 2.83 12.05
N HIS A 177 -20.29 3.14 10.79
CA HIS A 177 -20.51 4.47 10.23
C HIS A 177 -21.98 4.90 10.24
N ALA A 178 -22.92 3.97 9.96
CA ALA A 178 -24.34 4.26 10.05
C ALA A 178 -24.79 4.58 11.48
N GLY A 179 -24.25 3.91 12.49
CA GLY A 179 -24.51 4.18 13.89
C GLY A 179 -23.93 5.52 14.34
N GLU A 180 -22.68 5.81 13.96
CA GLU A 180 -22.03 7.09 14.27
C GLU A 180 -22.77 8.28 13.63
N ALA A 181 -23.26 8.12 12.39
CA ALA A 181 -24.09 9.13 11.73
C ALA A 181 -25.39 9.42 12.50
N ARG A 182 -25.86 8.49 13.33
CA ARG A 182 -27.00 8.64 14.26
C ARG A 182 -26.59 9.18 15.63
N GLY A 183 -25.29 9.49 15.84
CA GLY A 183 -24.76 10.01 17.08
C GLY A 183 -24.44 8.96 18.16
N LEU A 184 -24.35 7.68 17.81
CA LEU A 184 -23.99 6.61 18.74
C LEU A 184 -22.49 6.56 19.00
N ASP A 185 -22.09 6.30 20.25
CA ASP A 185 -20.69 6.03 20.59
C ASP A 185 -20.33 4.57 20.28
N LEU A 186 -19.49 4.36 19.30
CA LEU A 186 -19.05 3.06 18.83
C LEU A 186 -17.56 2.78 19.03
N GLN A 187 -16.91 3.52 19.94
CA GLN A 187 -15.49 3.38 20.26
C GLN A 187 -15.11 1.93 20.61
N ALA A 188 -15.93 1.22 21.38
CA ALA A 188 -15.70 -0.19 21.73
C ALA A 188 -15.70 -1.08 20.48
N VAL A 189 -16.65 -0.88 19.57
CA VAL A 189 -16.73 -1.63 18.30
C VAL A 189 -15.52 -1.33 17.42
N ARG A 190 -15.16 -0.04 17.29
CA ARG A 190 -13.94 0.37 16.55
C ARG A 190 -12.68 -0.32 17.10
N ALA A 191 -12.55 -0.48 18.41
CA ALA A 191 -11.45 -1.19 19.04
C ALA A 191 -11.42 -2.69 18.68
N TYR A 192 -12.57 -3.33 18.56
CA TYR A 192 -12.65 -4.72 18.08
C TYR A 192 -12.20 -4.85 16.63
N LEU A 193 -12.52 -3.91 15.77
CA LEU A 193 -12.18 -3.95 14.35
C LEU A 193 -10.76 -3.44 14.05
N GLY A 194 -10.22 -2.53 14.87
CA GLY A 194 -8.99 -1.80 14.56
C GLY A 194 -7.73 -2.28 15.28
N VAL A 195 -7.83 -3.10 16.34
CA VAL A 195 -6.65 -3.57 17.10
C VAL A 195 -6.01 -4.75 16.38
N PRO A 196 -4.73 -4.66 15.98
CA PRO A 196 -4.03 -5.74 15.26
C PRO A 196 -3.74 -6.93 16.18
N PRO A 197 -3.59 -8.16 15.62
CA PRO A 197 -3.29 -9.37 16.39
C PRO A 197 -1.87 -9.42 16.98
N LEU A 198 -1.01 -8.47 16.59
CA LEU A 198 0.36 -8.33 17.10
C LEU A 198 0.58 -6.90 17.61
N SER A 199 1.24 -6.78 18.76
CA SER A 199 1.78 -5.49 19.21
C SER A 199 3.00 -5.08 18.38
N ALA A 200 3.38 -3.79 18.43
CA ALA A 200 4.59 -3.28 17.79
C ALA A 200 5.86 -4.06 18.22
N GLY A 201 5.99 -4.38 19.51
CA GLY A 201 7.12 -5.14 20.03
C GLY A 201 7.17 -6.59 19.50
N GLN A 202 6.02 -7.25 19.40
CA GLN A 202 5.95 -8.59 18.80
C GLN A 202 6.33 -8.57 17.32
N ALA A 203 5.83 -7.59 16.57
CA ALA A 203 6.13 -7.42 15.15
C ALA A 203 7.61 -7.07 14.88
N ALA A 204 8.32 -6.52 15.87
CA ALA A 204 9.74 -6.19 15.79
C ALA A 204 10.66 -7.34 16.27
N SER A 205 10.11 -8.47 16.74
CA SER A 205 10.93 -9.58 17.25
C SER A 205 11.76 -10.21 16.12
N ALA A 206 13.04 -10.46 16.40
CA ALA A 206 13.97 -11.02 15.41
C ALA A 206 13.51 -12.39 14.88
N ASP A 207 12.94 -13.22 15.75
CA ASP A 207 12.48 -14.56 15.37
C ASP A 207 11.28 -14.49 14.41
N LEU A 208 10.34 -13.58 14.65
CA LEU A 208 9.19 -13.41 13.76
C LEU A 208 9.62 -12.83 12.41
N LEU A 209 10.49 -11.82 12.41
CA LEU A 209 11.00 -11.22 11.18
C LEU A 209 11.77 -12.24 10.34
N ARG A 210 12.65 -13.05 10.97
CA ARG A 210 13.38 -14.12 10.26
C ARG A 210 12.44 -15.11 9.59
N LEU A 211 11.39 -15.56 10.30
CA LEU A 211 10.40 -16.51 9.76
C LEU A 211 9.73 -16.01 8.47
N PHE A 212 9.41 -14.70 8.41
CA PHE A 212 8.82 -14.09 7.21
C PHE A 212 9.85 -13.82 6.11
N GLY A 213 11.11 -13.56 6.45
CA GLY A 213 12.22 -13.40 5.51
C GLY A 213 12.54 -14.69 4.76
N GLU A 214 12.65 -15.81 5.46
CA GLU A 214 12.95 -17.12 4.88
C GLU A 214 11.91 -17.54 3.80
N ARG A 215 10.62 -17.25 4.01
CA ARG A 215 9.58 -17.53 3.02
C ARG A 215 9.76 -16.71 1.74
N GLN A 216 10.17 -15.45 1.86
CA GLN A 216 10.36 -14.58 0.70
C GLN A 216 11.57 -15.01 -0.14
N ASP A 217 12.63 -15.49 0.47
CA ASP A 217 13.84 -15.98 -0.20
C ASP A 217 13.59 -17.31 -0.94
N SER A 218 12.63 -18.12 -0.51
CA SER A 218 12.24 -19.36 -1.18
C SER A 218 11.47 -19.14 -2.51
N GLY A 219 11.14 -17.90 -2.87
CA GLY A 219 10.40 -17.57 -4.10
C GLY A 219 8.96 -18.08 -4.12
N MET A 220 8.44 -18.51 -2.99
CA MET A 220 7.06 -18.99 -2.87
C MET A 220 6.10 -17.81 -2.94
N THR A 221 5.24 -17.83 -3.94
CA THR A 221 4.02 -17.00 -3.96
C THR A 221 3.22 -17.22 -2.66
N PRO A 222 2.48 -16.21 -2.17
CA PRO A 222 1.60 -16.41 -1.02
C PRO A 222 0.68 -17.60 -1.26
N GLN A 223 0.97 -18.71 -0.62
CA GLN A 223 0.12 -19.89 -0.64
C GLN A 223 -0.93 -19.76 0.47
N PRO A 224 -2.07 -20.46 0.35
CA PRO A 224 -3.00 -20.57 1.45
C PRO A 224 -2.27 -21.03 2.73
N ALA A 225 -2.62 -20.44 3.87
CA ALA A 225 -2.02 -20.80 5.14
C ALA A 225 -2.16 -22.32 5.38
N SER A 226 -1.05 -22.98 5.72
CA SER A 226 -0.99 -24.41 6.02
C SER A 226 -0.67 -24.59 7.50
N ASP A 227 -1.40 -25.46 8.18
CA ASP A 227 -1.19 -25.80 9.60
C ASP A 227 0.08 -26.62 9.86
N GLN A 228 0.74 -27.11 8.80
CA GLN A 228 1.95 -27.94 8.88
C GLN A 228 3.23 -27.11 9.05
N GLU A 229 3.20 -25.81 8.73
CA GLU A 229 4.36 -24.92 8.84
C GLU A 229 4.19 -23.89 9.95
N PRO A 230 5.27 -23.52 10.70
CA PRO A 230 5.20 -22.52 11.78
C PRO A 230 4.61 -21.17 11.32
N LEU A 231 4.89 -20.77 10.08
CA LEU A 231 4.36 -19.56 9.48
C LEU A 231 2.85 -19.67 9.22
N GLY A 232 2.42 -20.78 8.64
CA GLY A 232 1.00 -21.04 8.38
C GLY A 232 0.17 -21.07 9.64
N GLN A 233 0.68 -21.66 10.72
CA GLN A 233 0.03 -21.64 12.03
C GLN A 233 -0.16 -20.20 12.56
N ARG A 234 0.81 -19.30 12.35
CA ARG A 234 0.67 -17.87 12.70
C ARG A 234 -0.39 -17.18 11.88
N GLU A 235 -0.40 -17.41 10.58
CA GLU A 235 -1.39 -16.84 9.67
C GLU A 235 -2.82 -17.31 10.01
N ILE A 236 -2.99 -18.59 10.29
CA ILE A 236 -4.28 -19.16 10.76
C ILE A 236 -4.69 -18.54 12.10
N ALA A 237 -3.77 -18.37 13.04
CA ALA A 237 -4.07 -17.71 14.31
C ALA A 237 -4.58 -16.27 14.12
N TRP A 238 -4.05 -15.52 13.15
CA TRP A 238 -4.55 -14.18 12.82
C TRP A 238 -5.94 -14.20 12.18
N GLN A 239 -6.24 -15.20 11.38
CA GLN A 239 -7.60 -15.39 10.84
C GLN A 239 -8.60 -15.70 11.97
N PHE A 240 -8.25 -16.57 12.92
CA PHE A 240 -9.08 -16.85 14.09
C PHE A 240 -9.26 -15.61 14.97
N TYR A 241 -8.21 -14.86 15.20
CA TYR A 241 -8.27 -13.59 15.90
C TYR A 241 -9.29 -12.65 15.24
N SER A 242 -9.18 -12.48 13.92
CA SER A 242 -10.11 -11.66 13.15
C SER A 242 -11.56 -12.16 13.29
N ALA A 243 -11.79 -13.44 13.11
CA ALA A 243 -13.13 -14.04 13.20
C ALA A 243 -13.79 -13.80 14.56
N THR A 244 -13.03 -13.99 15.65
CA THR A 244 -13.49 -13.76 17.04
C THR A 244 -13.83 -12.28 17.27
N ARG A 245 -12.93 -11.37 16.83
CA ARG A 245 -13.14 -9.92 16.99
C ARG A 245 -14.33 -9.42 16.19
N HIS A 246 -14.51 -9.91 14.97
CA HIS A 246 -15.67 -9.59 14.14
C HIS A 246 -16.98 -10.13 14.70
N ALA A 247 -16.95 -11.31 15.34
CA ALA A 247 -18.14 -11.85 16.01
C ALA A 247 -18.57 -10.97 17.19
N GLU A 248 -17.60 -10.52 17.99
CA GLU A 248 -17.88 -9.63 19.12
C GLU A 248 -18.35 -8.24 18.69
N ALA A 249 -17.72 -7.68 17.64
CA ALA A 249 -18.17 -6.42 17.04
C ALA A 249 -19.62 -6.52 16.54
N ALA A 250 -19.97 -7.63 15.86
CA ALA A 250 -21.34 -7.88 15.40
C ALA A 250 -22.32 -7.94 16.56
N ARG A 251 -21.99 -8.71 17.62
CA ARG A 251 -22.83 -8.83 18.81
C ARG A 251 -23.13 -7.47 19.45
N LEU A 252 -22.09 -6.64 19.63
CA LEU A 252 -22.27 -5.29 20.20
C LEU A 252 -23.16 -4.41 19.31
N LEU A 253 -22.99 -4.47 17.98
CA LEU A 253 -23.85 -3.74 17.05
C LEU A 253 -25.30 -4.22 17.09
N ASP A 254 -25.53 -5.56 17.20
CA ASP A 254 -26.85 -6.15 17.31
C ASP A 254 -27.57 -5.69 18.61
N GLU A 255 -26.85 -5.61 19.74
CA GLU A 255 -27.37 -5.12 21.01
C GLU A 255 -27.78 -3.64 20.96
N MET A 256 -27.18 -2.87 20.05
CA MET A 256 -27.48 -1.45 19.82
C MET A 256 -28.56 -1.24 18.73
N GLY A 257 -29.09 -2.31 18.12
CA GLY A 257 -30.09 -2.23 17.06
C GLY A 257 -29.56 -1.66 15.74
N LEU A 258 -28.32 -1.95 15.45
CA LEU A 258 -27.65 -1.55 14.21
C LEU A 258 -27.55 -2.69 13.23
#